data_ca68e5ca20e2e821cab8d5dc009395ea
#
_entry.id   ca68e5ca20e2e821cab8d5dc009395ea
#
_cell.length_a   1.000
_cell.length_b   1.000
_cell.length_c   1.000
_cell.angle_alpha   90.00
_cell.angle_beta   90.00
_cell.angle_gamma   90.00
#
_symmetry.space_group_name_H-M   'P 1'
#
loop_
_entity.id
_entity.type
_entity.pdbx_description
1 polymer ?
#
loop_
_entity_poly.entity_id
_entity_poly.type
_entity_poly.pdbx_seq_one_letter_code
_entity_poly.pdbx_strand_id
1 'polypeptide(L)'
;MTDPRQASGGMNVALITVNADEATVLCVSEIAAQMRWNLIQSAFDYYFSVDKRPYFTQKAIDAEACLAIVDFDKDPKLALETVAFLSSSFYHKIAIVGLSSAANPDLVLESMRAGCNDFLDKPLEAEAFTDTLNRLDTLWSSIVARPLHAGRIISFFGAKGGVGTT
;
A
#
# COMPACT_ATOMS: atom_id res chain seq x y z
N MET A 1 -33.97 11.88 -8.90
CA MET A 1 -32.93 10.98 -9.42
C MET A 1 -31.74 11.11 -8.52
N THR A 2 -31.63 10.27 -7.52
CA THR A 2 -30.62 10.32 -6.46
C THR A 2 -29.30 9.77 -7.03
N ASP A 3 -28.24 10.58 -6.94
CA ASP A 3 -26.87 10.19 -7.32
C ASP A 3 -26.49 8.92 -6.53
N PRO A 4 -26.10 7.82 -7.17
CA PRO A 4 -25.74 6.57 -6.48
C PRO A 4 -24.44 6.66 -5.66
N ARG A 5 -23.82 7.83 -5.55
CA ARG A 5 -22.60 8.10 -4.78
C ARG A 5 -22.82 8.63 -3.38
N GLN A 6 -24.07 8.71 -2.91
CA GLN A 6 -24.41 9.07 -1.52
C GLN A 6 -24.75 7.86 -0.63
N ALA A 7 -24.27 6.66 -0.96
CA ALA A 7 -24.19 5.59 0.03
C ALA A 7 -22.94 5.86 0.89
N SER A 8 -23.12 6.03 2.17
CA SER A 8 -22.15 6.25 3.25
C SER A 8 -21.12 5.10 3.35
N GLY A 9 -20.28 4.93 2.36
CA GLY A 9 -19.23 3.93 2.33
C GLY A 9 -17.87 4.62 2.50
N GLY A 10 -17.15 4.30 3.59
CA GLY A 10 -15.74 4.66 3.70
C GLY A 10 -14.92 4.07 2.56
N MET A 11 -13.73 4.62 2.31
CA MET A 11 -12.77 4.12 1.31
C MET A 11 -12.44 2.64 1.56
N ASN A 12 -12.44 1.82 0.52
CA ASN A 12 -12.02 0.42 0.62
C ASN A 12 -10.49 0.36 0.67
N VAL A 13 -9.95 -0.11 1.79
CA VAL A 13 -8.50 -0.20 2.03
C VAL A 13 -8.10 -1.66 2.25
N ALA A 14 -7.19 -2.16 1.43
CA ALA A 14 -6.54 -3.44 1.68
C ALA A 14 -5.45 -3.26 2.74
N LEU A 15 -5.61 -3.90 3.89
CA LEU A 15 -4.60 -3.96 4.95
C LEU A 15 -3.82 -5.27 4.84
N ILE A 16 -2.54 -5.17 4.53
CA ILE A 16 -1.62 -6.30 4.40
C ILE A 16 -0.63 -6.27 5.54
N THR A 17 -0.52 -7.36 6.30
CA THR A 17 0.53 -7.52 7.32
C THR A 17 1.46 -8.66 6.94
N VAL A 18 2.78 -8.43 7.04
CA VAL A 18 3.80 -9.41 6.68
C VAL A 18 4.75 -9.63 7.85
N ASN A 19 4.80 -10.86 8.33
CA ASN A 19 5.59 -11.32 9.49
C ASN A 19 5.35 -10.54 10.79
N ALA A 20 4.34 -9.69 10.86
CA ALA A 20 3.98 -8.98 12.07
C ALA A 20 3.54 -9.95 13.17
N ASP A 21 3.97 -9.70 14.41
CA ASP A 21 3.52 -10.45 15.58
C ASP A 21 2.04 -10.13 15.91
N GLU A 22 1.42 -11.00 16.70
CA GLU A 22 0.00 -10.90 17.02
C GLU A 22 -0.35 -9.55 17.70
N ALA A 23 0.51 -9.06 18.59
CA ALA A 23 0.30 -7.79 19.28
C ALA A 23 0.33 -6.62 18.29
N THR A 24 1.25 -6.63 17.36
CA THR A 24 1.32 -5.63 16.27
C THR A 24 0.09 -5.69 15.37
N VAL A 25 -0.35 -6.90 14.97
CA VAL A 25 -1.54 -7.08 14.12
C VAL A 25 -2.79 -6.54 14.82
N LEU A 26 -2.96 -6.82 16.11
CA LEU A 26 -4.09 -6.31 16.90
C LEU A 26 -4.05 -4.79 17.00
N CYS A 27 -2.90 -4.21 17.36
CA CYS A 27 -2.73 -2.76 17.47
C CYS A 27 -3.04 -2.05 16.14
N VAL A 28 -2.49 -2.55 15.03
CA VAL A 28 -2.73 -2.01 13.68
C VAL A 28 -4.21 -2.10 13.31
N SER A 29 -4.84 -3.25 13.56
CA SER A 29 -6.25 -3.45 13.23
C SER A 29 -7.18 -2.57 14.05
N GLU A 30 -6.92 -2.40 15.33
CA GLU A 30 -7.71 -1.54 16.22
C GLU A 30 -7.62 -0.06 15.83
N ILE A 31 -6.42 0.42 15.53
CA ILE A 31 -6.22 1.81 15.12
C ILE A 31 -6.81 2.05 13.72
N ALA A 32 -6.56 1.14 12.78
CA ALA A 32 -7.11 1.25 11.44
C ALA A 32 -8.65 1.19 11.41
N ALA A 33 -9.27 0.46 12.36
CA ALA A 33 -10.73 0.42 12.51
C ALA A 33 -11.34 1.76 12.97
N GLN A 34 -10.55 2.65 13.55
CA GLN A 34 -10.99 4.01 13.92
C GLN A 34 -11.02 4.95 12.72
N MET A 35 -10.34 4.59 11.64
CA MET A 35 -10.42 5.32 10.37
C MET A 35 -11.76 5.04 9.69
N ARG A 36 -12.20 5.96 8.84
CA ARG A 36 -13.43 5.76 8.03
C ARG A 36 -13.18 4.87 6.81
N TRP A 37 -12.54 3.72 7.04
CA TRP A 37 -12.16 2.77 5.99
C TRP A 37 -12.96 1.47 6.08
N ASN A 38 -13.25 0.89 4.93
CA ASN A 38 -13.72 -0.49 4.84
C ASN A 38 -12.48 -1.38 4.67
N LEU A 39 -12.04 -2.03 5.74
CA LEU A 39 -10.81 -2.82 5.76
C LEU A 39 -11.00 -4.20 5.12
N ILE A 40 -10.08 -4.55 4.22
CA ILE A 40 -9.94 -5.88 3.64
C ILE A 40 -8.59 -6.42 4.11
N GLN A 41 -8.59 -7.26 5.14
CA GLN A 41 -7.37 -7.70 5.81
C GLN A 41 -6.77 -8.96 5.17
N SER A 42 -5.45 -8.98 5.03
CA SER A 42 -4.66 -10.13 4.60
C SER A 42 -3.38 -10.20 5.44
N ALA A 43 -3.18 -11.29 6.17
CA ALA A 43 -2.01 -11.50 7.01
C ALA A 43 -1.16 -12.64 6.45
N PHE A 44 0.15 -12.41 6.41
CA PHE A 44 1.13 -13.37 5.93
C PHE A 44 2.22 -13.57 6.98
N ASP A 45 2.54 -14.82 7.28
CA ASP A 45 3.59 -15.23 8.20
C ASP A 45 4.94 -15.48 7.50
N TYR A 46 5.06 -15.04 6.25
CA TYR A 46 6.24 -15.19 5.41
C TYR A 46 6.50 -13.95 4.57
N TYR A 47 7.77 -13.73 4.21
CA TYR A 47 8.17 -12.71 3.25
C TYR A 47 7.91 -13.16 1.80
N PHE A 48 7.70 -12.20 0.93
CA PHE A 48 7.45 -12.45 -0.48
C PHE A 48 8.76 -12.50 -1.26
N SER A 49 8.84 -13.42 -2.20
CA SER A 49 9.97 -13.56 -3.11
C SER A 49 9.46 -14.02 -4.48
N VAL A 50 10.37 -14.12 -5.44
CA VAL A 50 10.03 -14.64 -6.79
C VAL A 50 9.44 -16.05 -6.72
N ASP A 51 9.94 -16.87 -5.78
CA ASP A 51 9.51 -18.27 -5.61
C ASP A 51 8.32 -18.40 -4.64
N LYS A 52 8.11 -17.41 -3.78
CA LYS A 52 7.05 -17.41 -2.75
C LYS A 52 6.17 -16.18 -2.89
N ARG A 53 5.31 -16.19 -3.90
CA ARG A 53 4.39 -15.10 -4.20
C ARG A 53 3.13 -15.18 -3.32
N PRO A 54 2.64 -14.04 -2.82
CA PRO A 54 1.38 -14.01 -2.09
C PRO A 54 0.19 -14.19 -3.03
N TYR A 55 -0.88 -14.75 -2.49
CA TYR A 55 -2.18 -14.73 -3.13
C TYR A 55 -3.05 -13.63 -2.49
N PHE A 56 -3.48 -12.67 -3.29
CA PHE A 56 -4.42 -11.64 -2.87
C PHE A 56 -5.82 -11.94 -3.38
N THR A 57 -6.82 -11.72 -2.55
CA THR A 57 -8.21 -11.82 -2.98
C THR A 57 -8.54 -10.72 -3.99
N GLN A 58 -9.52 -10.97 -4.88
CA GLN A 58 -9.95 -9.96 -5.84
C GLN A 58 -10.37 -8.65 -5.14
N LYS A 59 -11.04 -8.75 -3.98
CA LYS A 59 -11.42 -7.58 -3.18
C LYS A 59 -10.22 -6.74 -2.72
N ALA A 60 -9.11 -7.38 -2.35
CA ALA A 60 -7.88 -6.67 -1.97
C ALA A 60 -7.22 -5.99 -3.19
N ILE A 61 -7.26 -6.65 -4.35
CA ILE A 61 -6.74 -6.10 -5.60
C ILE A 61 -7.56 -4.89 -6.05
N ASP A 62 -8.88 -4.94 -5.91
CA ASP A 62 -9.82 -3.90 -6.33
C ASP A 62 -9.97 -2.76 -5.31
N ALA A 63 -9.35 -2.87 -4.13
CA ALA A 63 -9.39 -1.81 -3.12
C ALA A 63 -8.85 -0.49 -3.67
N GLU A 64 -9.41 0.62 -3.18
CA GLU A 64 -9.07 1.98 -3.62
C GLU A 64 -7.67 2.40 -3.14
N ALA A 65 -7.27 1.88 -1.97
CA ALA A 65 -5.94 2.07 -1.40
C ALA A 65 -5.43 0.77 -0.76
N CYS A 66 -4.14 0.68 -0.54
CA CYS A 66 -3.50 -0.45 0.12
C CYS A 66 -2.53 0.06 1.18
N LEU A 67 -2.65 -0.46 2.40
CA LEU A 67 -1.71 -0.26 3.50
C LEU A 67 -0.99 -1.57 3.77
N ALA A 68 0.31 -1.59 3.63
CA ALA A 68 1.14 -2.74 3.97
C ALA A 68 2.01 -2.44 5.18
N ILE A 69 1.99 -3.34 6.15
CA ILE A 69 2.85 -3.33 7.34
C ILE A 69 3.82 -4.48 7.20
N VAL A 70 5.11 -4.19 7.12
CA VAL A 70 6.16 -5.20 6.95
C VAL A 70 7.08 -5.17 8.16
N ASP A 71 7.15 -6.29 8.88
CA ASP A 71 8.07 -6.46 10.00
C ASP A 71 9.45 -6.90 9.49
N PHE A 72 10.50 -6.21 9.93
CA PHE A 72 11.87 -6.41 9.48
C PHE A 72 12.71 -7.28 10.46
N ASP A 73 12.17 -7.64 11.61
CA ASP A 73 12.96 -8.27 12.68
C ASP A 73 13.48 -9.67 12.33
N LYS A 74 12.72 -10.48 11.58
CA LYS A 74 13.12 -11.86 11.27
C LYS A 74 14.21 -11.93 10.20
N ASP A 75 14.06 -11.17 9.12
CA ASP A 75 15.02 -11.13 8.01
C ASP A 75 14.87 -9.81 7.25
N PRO A 76 15.72 -8.80 7.58
CA PRO A 76 15.66 -7.49 6.93
C PRO A 76 15.83 -7.54 5.41
N LYS A 77 16.63 -8.46 4.90
CA LYS A 77 16.87 -8.59 3.45
C LYS A 77 15.62 -9.08 2.72
N LEU A 78 14.97 -10.13 3.23
CA LEU A 78 13.71 -10.61 2.66
C LEU A 78 12.58 -9.60 2.86
N ALA A 79 12.59 -8.81 3.93
CA ALA A 79 11.66 -7.72 4.13
C ALA A 79 11.84 -6.64 3.05
N LEU A 80 13.06 -6.25 2.70
CA LEU A 80 13.35 -5.32 1.59
C LEU A 80 12.84 -5.86 0.24
N GLU A 81 13.07 -7.14 -0.05
CA GLU A 81 12.56 -7.80 -1.26
C GLU A 81 11.01 -7.76 -1.29
N THR A 82 10.37 -8.00 -0.13
CA THR A 82 8.91 -7.91 0.03
C THR A 82 8.39 -6.50 -0.24
N VAL A 83 9.05 -5.48 0.31
CA VAL A 83 8.72 -4.07 0.07
C VAL A 83 8.80 -3.73 -1.42
N ALA A 84 9.89 -4.10 -2.07
CA ALA A 84 10.07 -3.87 -3.51
C ALA A 84 9.00 -4.58 -4.36
N PHE A 85 8.64 -5.82 -3.99
CA PHE A 85 7.56 -6.58 -4.63
C PHE A 85 6.22 -5.87 -4.48
N LEU A 86 5.84 -5.47 -3.26
CA LEU A 86 4.58 -4.78 -2.98
C LEU A 86 4.50 -3.44 -3.71
N SER A 87 5.56 -2.65 -3.66
CA SER A 87 5.64 -1.35 -4.33
C SER A 87 5.42 -1.47 -5.84
N SER A 88 5.93 -2.53 -6.48
CA SER A 88 5.74 -2.78 -7.90
C SER A 88 4.36 -3.34 -8.25
N SER A 89 3.74 -4.12 -7.34
CA SER A 89 2.48 -4.84 -7.60
C SER A 89 1.25 -3.96 -7.44
N PHE A 90 1.27 -3.00 -6.51
CA PHE A 90 0.14 -2.12 -6.19
C PHE A 90 0.38 -0.67 -6.60
N TYR A 91 1.04 -0.47 -7.69
CA TYR A 91 1.49 0.81 -8.20
C TYR A 91 0.48 1.97 -7.96
N HIS A 92 0.96 3.08 -7.38
CA HIS A 92 0.24 4.31 -7.02
C HIS A 92 -0.82 4.23 -5.92
N LYS A 93 -1.22 3.08 -5.44
CA LYS A 93 -2.25 2.99 -4.40
C LYS A 93 -1.79 2.32 -3.10
N ILE A 94 -0.51 1.97 -3.01
CA ILE A 94 0.05 1.36 -1.80
C ILE A 94 0.86 2.37 -0.98
N ALA A 95 0.68 2.30 0.33
CA ALA A 95 1.61 2.84 1.30
C ALA A 95 2.20 1.68 2.11
N ILE A 96 3.50 1.69 2.32
CA ILE A 96 4.22 0.64 3.04
C ILE A 96 4.88 1.24 4.26
N VAL A 97 4.60 0.65 5.42
CA VAL A 97 5.20 1.01 6.71
C VAL A 97 6.07 -0.15 7.17
N GLY A 98 7.37 0.10 7.32
CA GLY A 98 8.30 -0.85 7.91
C GLY A 98 8.26 -0.79 9.43
N LEU A 99 8.43 -1.93 10.09
CA LEU A 99 8.54 -2.05 11.54
C LEU A 99 9.81 -2.80 11.92
N SER A 100 10.52 -2.36 12.96
CA SER A 100 11.63 -3.11 13.55
C SER A 100 11.87 -2.73 15.00
N SER A 101 12.28 -3.69 15.81
CA SER A 101 12.77 -3.49 17.19
C SER A 101 14.24 -3.07 17.23
N ALA A 102 14.96 -3.18 16.12
CA ALA A 102 16.39 -2.91 16.00
C ALA A 102 16.71 -2.05 14.77
N ALA A 103 15.87 -1.03 14.52
CA ALA A 103 16.08 -0.11 13.42
C ALA A 103 17.41 0.65 13.56
N ASN A 104 18.14 0.76 12.47
CA ASN A 104 19.32 1.61 12.35
C ASN A 104 19.18 2.51 11.10
N PRO A 105 19.93 3.60 11.01
CA PRO A 105 19.78 4.56 9.91
C PRO A 105 19.96 3.96 8.52
N ASP A 106 20.84 2.98 8.36
CA ASP A 106 21.11 2.35 7.06
C ASP A 106 19.91 1.50 6.63
N LEU A 107 19.34 0.71 7.54
CA LEU A 107 18.14 -0.09 7.28
C LEU A 107 16.94 0.80 6.92
N VAL A 108 16.74 1.89 7.67
CA VAL A 108 15.67 2.86 7.37
C VAL A 108 15.86 3.45 5.97
N LEU A 109 17.08 3.87 5.63
CA LEU A 109 17.38 4.44 4.32
C LEU A 109 17.18 3.43 3.19
N GLU A 110 17.60 2.18 3.36
CA GLU A 110 17.40 1.10 2.40
C GLU A 110 15.91 0.78 2.22
N SER A 111 15.14 0.74 3.31
CA SER A 111 13.69 0.49 3.26
C SER A 111 12.94 1.58 2.51
N MET A 112 13.30 2.85 2.73
CA MET A 112 12.73 3.98 1.99
C MET A 112 13.07 3.89 0.49
N ARG A 113 14.29 3.53 0.15
CA ARG A 113 14.70 3.32 -1.25
C ARG A 113 13.98 2.13 -1.90
N ALA A 114 13.65 1.10 -1.13
CA ALA A 114 12.87 -0.04 -1.61
C ALA A 114 11.39 0.28 -1.84
N GLY A 115 10.87 1.34 -1.21
CA GLY A 115 9.50 1.81 -1.41
C GLY A 115 8.68 1.99 -0.13
N CYS A 116 9.27 1.89 1.06
CA CYS A 116 8.57 2.27 2.30
C CYS A 116 8.22 3.77 2.28
N ASN A 117 7.04 4.08 2.79
CA ASN A 117 6.57 5.45 2.98
C ASN A 117 6.85 5.96 4.39
N ASP A 118 6.97 5.03 5.33
CA ASP A 118 7.31 5.32 6.73
C ASP A 118 8.02 4.12 7.36
N PHE A 119 8.72 4.35 8.47
CA PHE A 119 9.38 3.30 9.24
C PHE A 119 9.23 3.61 10.72
N LEU A 120 8.67 2.69 11.50
CA LEU A 120 8.36 2.87 12.90
C LEU A 120 9.08 1.83 13.76
N ASP A 121 9.41 2.23 14.97
CA ASP A 121 10.04 1.35 15.96
C ASP A 121 9.00 0.42 16.62
N LYS A 122 9.47 -0.72 17.09
CA LYS A 122 8.68 -1.63 17.94
C LYS A 122 9.13 -1.51 19.40
N PRO A 123 8.22 -1.61 20.37
CA PRO A 123 6.77 -1.83 20.21
C PRO A 123 6.06 -0.66 19.53
N LEU A 124 5.07 -0.98 18.68
CA LEU A 124 4.34 0.04 17.91
C LEU A 124 3.54 0.95 18.84
N GLU A 125 3.88 2.23 18.84
CA GLU A 125 3.17 3.24 19.59
C GLU A 125 1.91 3.70 18.85
N ALA A 126 0.75 3.66 19.53
CA ALA A 126 -0.55 3.98 18.93
C ALA A 126 -0.59 5.41 18.37
N GLU A 127 0.00 6.38 19.05
CA GLU A 127 0.03 7.78 18.61
C GLU A 127 0.83 7.94 17.32
N ALA A 128 2.06 7.42 17.28
CA ALA A 128 2.93 7.47 16.09
C ALA A 128 2.27 6.80 14.88
N PHE A 129 1.61 5.65 15.09
CA PHE A 129 0.93 4.96 14.02
C PHE A 129 -0.33 5.70 13.55
N THR A 130 -1.10 6.28 14.48
CA THR A 130 -2.27 7.12 14.16
C THR A 130 -1.87 8.31 13.31
N ASP A 131 -0.77 8.99 13.63
CA ASP A 131 -0.26 10.11 12.85
C ASP A 131 0.14 9.68 11.44
N THR A 132 0.78 8.51 11.32
CA THR A 132 1.08 7.92 10.01
C THR A 132 -0.19 7.66 9.20
N LEU A 133 -1.22 7.04 9.79
CA LEU A 133 -2.49 6.78 9.10
C LEU A 133 -3.20 8.07 8.66
N ASN A 134 -3.21 9.10 9.50
CA ASN A 134 -3.82 10.40 9.16
C ASN A 134 -3.13 11.06 7.97
N ARG A 135 -1.79 10.98 7.88
CA ARG A 135 -1.04 11.47 6.73
C ARG A 135 -1.38 10.70 5.45
N LEU A 136 -1.47 9.38 5.54
CA LEU A 136 -1.81 8.51 4.41
C LEU A 136 -3.24 8.73 3.93
N ASP A 137 -4.19 8.85 4.85
CA ASP A 137 -5.60 9.14 4.53
C ASP A 137 -5.74 10.47 3.76
N THR A 138 -5.02 11.49 4.19
CA THR A 138 -4.96 12.78 3.49
C THR A 138 -4.40 12.64 2.08
N LEU A 139 -3.31 11.89 1.91
CA LEU A 139 -2.70 11.63 0.61
C LEU A 139 -3.64 10.88 -0.33
N TRP A 140 -4.23 9.78 0.13
CA TRP A 140 -5.16 8.97 -0.68
C TRP A 140 -6.42 9.74 -1.03
N SER A 141 -7.01 10.47 -0.09
CA SER A 141 -8.18 11.31 -0.35
C SER A 141 -7.90 12.35 -1.43
N SER A 142 -6.70 12.91 -1.46
CA SER A 142 -6.29 13.86 -2.51
C SER A 142 -6.12 13.21 -3.88
N ILE A 143 -5.74 11.93 -3.93
CA ILE A 143 -5.59 11.16 -5.17
C ILE A 143 -6.96 10.72 -5.70
N VAL A 144 -7.83 10.22 -4.83
CA VAL A 144 -9.20 9.78 -5.19
C VAL A 144 -10.07 10.96 -5.62
N ALA A 145 -9.90 12.13 -4.99
CA ALA A 145 -10.63 13.36 -5.35
C ALA A 145 -10.18 13.98 -6.67
N ARG A 146 -9.05 13.58 -7.24
CA ARG A 146 -8.67 14.03 -8.59
C ARG A 146 -9.58 13.35 -9.61
N PRO A 147 -10.38 14.09 -10.38
CA PRO A 147 -11.09 13.50 -11.51
C PRO A 147 -10.04 12.87 -12.42
N LEU A 148 -10.18 11.58 -12.67
CA LEU A 148 -9.41 10.91 -13.71
C LEU A 148 -9.72 11.69 -15.00
N HIS A 149 -8.81 12.54 -15.42
CA HIS A 149 -8.86 13.08 -16.78
C HIS A 149 -8.68 11.84 -17.67
N ALA A 150 -9.78 11.39 -18.23
CA ALA A 150 -9.75 10.33 -19.22
C ALA A 150 -8.85 10.82 -20.35
N GLY A 151 -7.60 10.36 -20.35
CA GLY A 151 -6.68 10.61 -21.44
C GLY A 151 -7.28 10.02 -22.71
N ARG A 152 -7.49 10.83 -23.73
CA ARG A 152 -7.91 10.34 -25.06
C ARG A 152 -6.65 9.79 -25.73
N ILE A 153 -6.62 8.47 -25.94
CA ILE A 153 -5.60 7.86 -26.79
C ILE A 153 -6.03 8.09 -28.23
N ILE A 154 -5.24 8.86 -28.97
CA ILE A 154 -5.42 9.05 -30.39
C ILE A 154 -4.33 8.24 -31.10
N SER A 155 -4.72 7.18 -31.78
CA SER A 155 -3.81 6.37 -32.59
C SER A 155 -3.86 6.83 -34.05
N PHE A 156 -2.69 7.13 -34.62
CA PHE A 156 -2.55 7.48 -36.02
C PHE A 156 -2.03 6.26 -36.79
N PHE A 157 -2.79 5.80 -37.75
CA PHE A 157 -2.37 4.74 -38.67
C PHE A 157 -2.14 5.31 -40.05
N GLY A 158 -0.92 5.18 -40.56
CA GLY A 158 -0.64 5.45 -41.96
C GLY A 158 -1.07 4.25 -42.82
N ALA A 159 -2.10 4.40 -43.62
CA ALA A 159 -2.57 3.35 -44.54
C ALA A 159 -1.63 3.09 -45.71
N LYS A 160 -0.60 3.93 -45.92
CA LYS A 160 0.38 3.83 -47.02
C LYS A 160 1.74 4.30 -46.53
N GLY A 161 2.78 3.53 -46.81
CA GLY A 161 4.16 3.94 -46.56
C GLY A 161 4.52 5.25 -47.30
N GLY A 162 5.28 6.11 -46.61
CA GLY A 162 5.75 7.38 -47.16
C GLY A 162 4.86 8.61 -46.93
N VAL A 163 3.84 8.52 -46.09
CA VAL A 163 2.96 9.66 -45.72
C VAL A 163 3.43 10.47 -44.50
N GLY A 164 4.67 10.28 -44.04
CA GLY A 164 5.29 11.15 -43.02
C GLY A 164 4.64 11.12 -41.64
N THR A 165 4.38 9.92 -41.10
CA THR A 165 3.98 9.70 -39.70
C THR A 165 5.21 9.54 -38.80
N THR A 166 6.12 10.49 -38.79
CA THR A 166 7.23 10.59 -37.83
C THR A 166 6.88 11.52 -36.71
#